data_2540ca5f7e8354ee18f65001bd9d82d3
#
_entry.id   2540ca5f7e8354ee18f65001bd9d82d3
#
_cell.length_a   1.000
_cell.length_b   1.000
_cell.length_c   1.000
_cell.angle_alpha   90.00
_cell.angle_beta   90.00
_cell.angle_gamma   90.00
#
_symmetry.space_group_name_H-M   'P 1'
#
loop_
_entity.id
_entity.type
_entity.pdbx_description
1 polymer ?
#
loop_
_entity_poly.entity_id
_entity_poly.type
_entity_poly.pdbx_seq_one_letter_code
_entity_poly.pdbx_strand_id
1 'polypeptide(L)'
;VTAMLFAGGIGARMKYSDMPKQFLEVGGKPIIIHTMEHFARHPKVDAIVVACKADWIGYLNELIEAFNVPKVKAVVPGGANGFDSIHNGVMATAEFSKDPEDIILICDRVRPMLSEELITNCIKDTKKYKTAVPVTPSIDSLLYSEDGETCGKSYQRSTMYITQAPQGYTMERILWAHEEAYKRGIT
;
A
#
# COMPACT_ATOMS: atom_id res chain seq x y z
N VAL A 1 -15.13 -3.36 0.81
CA VAL A 1 -13.71 -3.08 1.12
C VAL A 1 -12.87 -3.25 -0.12
N THR A 2 -12.05 -2.26 -0.47
CA THR A 2 -11.12 -2.30 -1.60
C THR A 2 -9.68 -2.37 -1.10
N ALA A 3 -8.89 -3.31 -1.63
CA ALA A 3 -7.44 -3.31 -1.44
C ALA A 3 -6.78 -2.50 -2.56
N MET A 4 -6.00 -1.50 -2.21
CA MET A 4 -5.24 -0.67 -3.14
C MET A 4 -3.74 -0.90 -2.96
N LEU A 5 -3.09 -1.43 -4.01
CA LEU A 5 -1.66 -1.68 -4.02
C LEU A 5 -0.95 -0.60 -4.84
N PHE A 6 0.05 0.06 -4.27
CA PHE A 6 0.84 1.01 -5.03
C PHE A 6 2.19 0.40 -5.45
N ALA A 7 2.40 0.34 -6.74
CA ALA A 7 3.51 -0.33 -7.41
C ALA A 7 4.42 0.65 -8.21
N GLY A 8 4.39 1.95 -7.89
CA GLY A 8 5.10 2.99 -8.66
C GLY A 8 6.62 3.09 -8.42
N GLY A 9 7.18 2.55 -7.35
CA GLY A 9 8.61 2.68 -7.06
C GLY A 9 9.49 1.77 -7.93
N ILE A 10 10.60 2.30 -8.43
CA ILE A 10 11.59 1.60 -9.28
C ILE A 10 12.55 0.69 -8.50
N GLY A 11 12.45 0.64 -7.15
CA GLY A 11 13.34 -0.20 -6.35
C GLY A 11 14.82 0.25 -6.38
N ALA A 12 15.09 1.54 -6.47
CA ALA A 12 16.44 2.12 -6.66
C ALA A 12 17.52 1.61 -5.69
N ARG A 13 17.11 1.02 -4.56
CA ARG A 13 18.01 0.39 -3.59
C ARG A 13 18.48 -1.03 -3.97
N MET A 14 17.78 -1.69 -4.92
CA MET A 14 18.18 -3.02 -5.42
C MET A 14 18.74 -2.88 -6.84
N LYS A 15 20.07 -2.87 -6.97
CA LYS A 15 20.80 -2.76 -8.25
C LYS A 15 20.87 -4.10 -9.02
N TYR A 16 19.94 -5.02 -8.82
CA TYR A 16 20.12 -6.42 -9.22
C TYR A 16 19.50 -6.80 -10.58
N SER A 17 18.59 -6.00 -11.14
CA SER A 17 18.00 -6.24 -12.46
C SER A 17 17.29 -5.00 -12.99
N ASP A 18 17.09 -4.93 -14.32
CA ASP A 18 16.22 -3.92 -14.96
C ASP A 18 14.74 -4.13 -14.64
N MET A 19 14.39 -5.30 -14.08
CA MET A 19 13.04 -5.64 -13.68
C MET A 19 12.71 -5.05 -12.30
N PRO A 20 11.59 -4.34 -12.13
CA PRO A 20 11.14 -3.84 -10.84
C PRO A 20 10.93 -4.98 -9.83
N LYS A 21 11.34 -4.77 -8.58
CA LYS A 21 11.37 -5.80 -7.54
C LYS A 21 10.05 -6.53 -7.30
N GLN A 22 8.91 -5.89 -7.57
CA GLN A 22 7.58 -6.49 -7.42
C GLN A 22 7.32 -7.63 -8.39
N PHE A 23 8.04 -7.68 -9.50
CA PHE A 23 7.94 -8.73 -10.52
C PHE A 23 8.97 -9.85 -10.35
N LEU A 24 9.91 -9.70 -9.40
CA LEU A 24 10.81 -10.79 -9.05
C LEU A 24 10.00 -11.97 -8.50
N GLU A 25 10.42 -13.18 -8.87
CA GLU A 25 9.71 -14.40 -8.49
C GLU A 25 10.21 -15.00 -7.18
N VAL A 26 9.26 -15.49 -6.41
CA VAL A 26 9.48 -16.32 -5.24
C VAL A 26 8.64 -17.58 -5.41
N GLY A 27 9.28 -18.74 -5.47
CA GLY A 27 8.58 -20.00 -5.69
C GLY A 27 7.84 -20.07 -7.04
N GLY A 28 8.42 -19.49 -8.11
CA GLY A 28 7.84 -19.49 -9.45
C GLY A 28 6.64 -18.54 -9.65
N LYS A 29 6.46 -17.57 -8.73
CA LYS A 29 5.36 -16.59 -8.81
C LYS A 29 5.88 -15.21 -8.44
N PRO A 30 5.54 -14.13 -9.20
CA PRO A 30 5.91 -12.77 -8.90
C PRO A 30 5.43 -12.30 -7.51
N ILE A 31 6.26 -11.55 -6.78
CA ILE A 31 5.95 -11.08 -5.43
C ILE A 31 4.63 -10.30 -5.37
N ILE A 32 4.34 -9.49 -6.40
CA ILE A 32 3.09 -8.72 -6.46
C ILE A 32 1.87 -9.64 -6.50
N ILE A 33 1.94 -10.77 -7.21
CA ILE A 33 0.85 -11.75 -7.31
C ILE A 33 0.61 -12.40 -5.95
N HIS A 34 1.67 -12.78 -5.22
CA HIS A 34 1.51 -13.26 -3.83
C HIS A 34 0.76 -12.25 -2.96
N THR A 35 1.15 -10.96 -3.05
CA THR A 35 0.48 -9.90 -2.28
C THR A 35 -0.99 -9.75 -2.68
N MET A 36 -1.29 -9.75 -3.97
CA MET A 36 -2.67 -9.65 -4.48
C MET A 36 -3.53 -10.82 -4.05
N GLU A 37 -3.01 -12.04 -4.07
CA GLU A 37 -3.74 -13.24 -3.68
C GLU A 37 -4.18 -13.23 -2.22
N HIS A 38 -3.43 -12.64 -1.29
CA HIS A 38 -3.88 -12.49 0.11
C HIS A 38 -5.17 -11.69 0.20
N PHE A 39 -5.26 -10.57 -0.54
CA PHE A 39 -6.47 -9.77 -0.58
C PHE A 39 -7.58 -10.46 -1.37
N ALA A 40 -7.25 -11.09 -2.50
CA ALA A 40 -8.22 -11.77 -3.35
C ALA A 40 -8.95 -12.92 -2.62
N ARG A 41 -8.24 -13.67 -1.77
CA ARG A 41 -8.79 -14.77 -0.97
C ARG A 41 -9.56 -14.28 0.25
N HIS A 42 -9.33 -13.06 0.71
CA HIS A 42 -9.98 -12.56 1.92
C HIS A 42 -11.48 -12.30 1.67
N PRO A 43 -12.39 -12.85 2.53
CA PRO A 43 -13.83 -12.81 2.26
C PRO A 43 -14.45 -11.41 2.32
N LYS A 44 -13.84 -10.48 3.06
CA LYS A 44 -14.33 -9.11 3.22
C LYS A 44 -13.73 -8.12 2.20
N VAL A 45 -12.82 -8.55 1.34
CA VAL A 45 -12.27 -7.73 0.26
C VAL A 45 -13.07 -7.99 -1.00
N ASP A 46 -13.67 -6.95 -1.57
CA ASP A 46 -14.55 -7.03 -2.73
C ASP A 46 -13.86 -6.62 -4.03
N ALA A 47 -12.82 -5.78 -3.93
CA ALA A 47 -12.11 -5.24 -5.07
C ALA A 47 -10.60 -5.06 -4.79
N ILE A 48 -9.81 -5.13 -5.86
CA ILE A 48 -8.38 -4.81 -5.86
C ILE A 48 -8.14 -3.74 -6.93
N VAL A 49 -7.42 -2.69 -6.55
CA VAL A 49 -6.90 -1.64 -7.44
C VAL A 49 -5.38 -1.63 -7.34
N VAL A 50 -4.70 -1.53 -8.47
CA VAL A 50 -3.23 -1.48 -8.49
C VAL A 50 -2.77 -0.22 -9.22
N ALA A 51 -2.02 0.65 -8.54
CA ALA A 51 -1.30 1.75 -9.17
C ALA A 51 0.11 1.27 -9.56
N CYS A 52 0.36 1.09 -10.84
CA CYS A 52 1.59 0.53 -11.39
C CYS A 52 2.31 1.55 -12.28
N LYS A 53 3.64 1.44 -12.41
CA LYS A 53 4.39 2.23 -13.39
C LYS A 53 3.83 1.97 -14.79
N ALA A 54 3.58 3.02 -15.58
CA ALA A 54 2.87 2.94 -16.86
C ALA A 54 3.45 1.88 -17.81
N ASP A 55 4.78 1.84 -17.95
CA ASP A 55 5.50 0.87 -18.82
C ASP A 55 5.28 -0.60 -18.44
N TRP A 56 4.79 -0.87 -17.23
CA TRP A 56 4.63 -2.23 -16.69
C TRP A 56 3.17 -2.66 -16.52
N ILE A 57 2.21 -1.80 -16.91
CA ILE A 57 0.78 -2.13 -16.79
C ILE A 57 0.42 -3.31 -17.68
N GLY A 58 0.91 -3.34 -18.92
CA GLY A 58 0.68 -4.46 -19.85
C GLY A 58 1.14 -5.78 -19.25
N TYR A 59 2.39 -5.83 -18.78
CA TYR A 59 2.96 -7.02 -18.16
C TYR A 59 2.21 -7.43 -16.87
N LEU A 60 1.79 -6.47 -16.04
CA LEU A 60 0.99 -6.77 -14.86
C LEU A 60 -0.37 -7.39 -15.21
N ASN A 61 -1.03 -6.88 -16.26
CA ASN A 61 -2.30 -7.45 -16.73
C ASN A 61 -2.13 -8.90 -17.23
N GLU A 62 -1.07 -9.19 -17.98
CA GLU A 62 -0.72 -10.56 -18.39
C GLU A 62 -0.53 -11.48 -17.19
N LEU A 63 0.16 -11.02 -16.15
CA LEU A 63 0.34 -11.78 -14.91
C LEU A 63 -0.98 -12.00 -14.15
N ILE A 64 -1.84 -10.98 -14.07
CA ILE A 64 -3.16 -11.09 -13.42
C ILE A 64 -4.00 -12.17 -14.12
N GLU A 65 -3.97 -12.20 -15.43
CA GLU A 65 -4.66 -13.21 -16.24
C GLU A 65 -4.02 -14.60 -16.07
N ALA A 66 -2.70 -14.71 -16.24
CA ALA A 66 -1.96 -15.97 -16.15
C ALA A 66 -2.14 -16.66 -14.78
N PHE A 67 -2.19 -15.90 -13.69
CA PHE A 67 -2.39 -16.41 -12.34
C PHE A 67 -3.86 -16.40 -11.89
N ASN A 68 -4.80 -16.01 -12.76
CA ASN A 68 -6.24 -15.95 -12.49
C ASN A 68 -6.56 -15.19 -11.18
N VAL A 69 -5.97 -14.02 -10.97
CA VAL A 69 -6.19 -13.22 -9.76
C VAL A 69 -7.58 -12.56 -9.81
N PRO A 70 -8.54 -12.98 -8.96
CA PRO A 70 -9.89 -12.44 -9.00
C PRO A 70 -9.96 -11.05 -8.32
N LYS A 71 -11.11 -10.39 -8.48
CA LYS A 71 -11.49 -9.12 -7.83
C LYS A 71 -10.67 -7.89 -8.29
N VAL A 72 -9.78 -8.00 -9.27
CA VAL A 72 -9.07 -6.83 -9.83
C VAL A 72 -10.05 -5.99 -10.62
N LYS A 73 -10.28 -4.74 -10.18
CA LYS A 73 -11.20 -3.78 -10.81
C LYS A 73 -10.47 -2.79 -11.71
N ALA A 74 -9.26 -2.38 -11.32
CA ALA A 74 -8.48 -1.43 -12.10
C ALA A 74 -6.97 -1.62 -11.90
N VAL A 75 -6.21 -1.44 -12.97
CA VAL A 75 -4.78 -1.20 -12.95
C VAL A 75 -4.56 0.18 -13.57
N VAL A 76 -4.04 1.12 -12.76
CA VAL A 76 -3.90 2.52 -13.17
C VAL A 76 -2.43 2.96 -13.15
N PRO A 77 -2.05 3.97 -13.93
CA PRO A 77 -0.71 4.53 -13.86
C PRO A 77 -0.41 5.08 -12.45
N GLY A 78 0.77 4.76 -11.93
CA GLY A 78 1.32 5.42 -10.76
C GLY A 78 1.71 6.87 -11.07
N GLY A 79 1.98 7.64 -10.02
CA GLY A 79 2.44 9.02 -10.14
C GLY A 79 3.97 9.16 -10.10
N ALA A 80 4.45 10.40 -10.05
CA ALA A 80 5.86 10.74 -9.99
C ALA A 80 6.56 10.22 -8.71
N ASN A 81 5.81 10.09 -7.63
CA ASN A 81 6.28 9.63 -6.33
C ASN A 81 5.27 8.65 -5.69
N GLY A 82 5.54 8.23 -4.45
CA GLY A 82 4.66 7.33 -3.71
C GLY A 82 3.29 7.94 -3.39
N PHE A 83 3.27 9.22 -3.01
CA PHE A 83 2.04 9.95 -2.69
C PHE A 83 1.11 10.05 -3.91
N ASP A 84 1.65 10.47 -5.07
CA ASP A 84 0.87 10.57 -6.31
C ASP A 84 0.36 9.20 -6.79
N SER A 85 1.17 8.15 -6.60
CA SER A 85 0.75 6.78 -6.95
C SER A 85 -0.42 6.32 -6.07
N ILE A 86 -0.39 6.63 -4.77
CA ILE A 86 -1.49 6.35 -3.85
C ILE A 86 -2.72 7.18 -4.25
N HIS A 87 -2.54 8.47 -4.53
CA HIS A 87 -3.62 9.34 -4.99
C HIS A 87 -4.35 8.76 -6.21
N ASN A 88 -3.61 8.38 -7.26
CA ASN A 88 -4.20 7.81 -8.46
C ASN A 88 -5.00 6.53 -8.16
N GLY A 89 -4.50 5.66 -7.29
CA GLY A 89 -5.22 4.46 -6.85
C GLY A 89 -6.48 4.78 -6.02
N VAL A 90 -6.41 5.80 -5.14
CA VAL A 90 -7.57 6.28 -4.36
C VAL A 90 -8.64 6.84 -5.29
N MET A 91 -8.26 7.67 -6.26
CA MET A 91 -9.20 8.25 -7.24
C MET A 91 -9.85 7.16 -8.10
N ALA A 92 -9.09 6.18 -8.57
CA ALA A 92 -9.65 5.03 -9.28
C ALA A 92 -10.62 4.21 -8.42
N THR A 93 -10.34 4.08 -7.12
CA THR A 93 -11.28 3.44 -6.17
C THR A 93 -12.55 4.25 -6.02
N ALA A 94 -12.47 5.58 -5.95
CA ALA A 94 -13.61 6.47 -5.82
C ALA A 94 -14.58 6.44 -7.03
N GLU A 95 -14.17 5.91 -8.17
CA GLU A 95 -15.05 5.75 -9.33
C GLU A 95 -16.19 4.76 -9.07
N PHE A 96 -15.96 3.71 -8.29
CA PHE A 96 -16.94 2.66 -7.99
C PHE A 96 -17.30 2.51 -6.51
N SER A 97 -16.53 3.06 -5.59
CA SER A 97 -16.75 3.06 -4.14
C SER A 97 -17.32 4.42 -3.73
N LYS A 98 -18.65 4.53 -3.71
CA LYS A 98 -19.36 5.81 -3.54
C LYS A 98 -19.82 6.08 -2.11
N ASP A 99 -19.85 5.04 -1.25
CA ASP A 99 -20.19 5.22 0.15
C ASP A 99 -18.98 5.83 0.89
N PRO A 100 -19.15 6.98 1.58
CA PRO A 100 -18.09 7.58 2.40
C PRO A 100 -17.51 6.64 3.46
N GLU A 101 -18.30 5.66 3.92
CA GLU A 101 -17.90 4.66 4.90
C GLU A 101 -17.19 3.43 4.29
N ASP A 102 -17.14 3.32 2.98
CA ASP A 102 -16.38 2.28 2.31
C ASP A 102 -14.91 2.30 2.76
N ILE A 103 -14.33 1.13 2.90
CA ILE A 103 -12.97 0.98 3.39
C ILE A 103 -12.02 0.75 2.23
N ILE A 104 -10.93 1.50 2.20
CA ILE A 104 -9.77 1.25 1.38
C ILE A 104 -8.58 0.79 2.25
N LEU A 105 -7.94 -0.30 1.85
CA LEU A 105 -6.72 -0.83 2.47
C LEU A 105 -5.54 -0.51 1.54
N ILE A 106 -4.69 0.41 1.95
CA ILE A 106 -3.50 0.82 1.19
C ILE A 106 -2.32 -0.06 1.57
N CYS A 107 -1.73 -0.72 0.59
CA CYS A 107 -0.65 -1.67 0.81
C CYS A 107 0.50 -1.50 -0.17
N ASP A 108 1.72 -1.66 0.31
CA ASP A 108 2.89 -1.83 -0.55
C ASP A 108 2.73 -3.08 -1.43
N ARG A 109 3.26 -3.03 -2.65
CA ARG A 109 3.29 -4.14 -3.60
C ARG A 109 4.15 -5.35 -3.19
N VAL A 110 4.99 -5.21 -2.16
CA VAL A 110 5.96 -6.23 -1.74
C VAL A 110 5.68 -6.65 -0.30
N ARG A 111 4.53 -7.29 -0.08
CA ARG A 111 4.12 -7.83 1.22
C ARG A 111 3.60 -9.27 1.06
N PRO A 112 4.47 -10.22 0.64
CA PRO A 112 4.03 -11.59 0.35
C PRO A 112 3.64 -12.41 1.60
N MET A 113 3.85 -11.88 2.80
CA MET A 113 3.61 -12.56 4.08
C MET A 113 2.45 -11.95 4.88
N LEU A 114 1.44 -11.40 4.19
CA LEU A 114 0.24 -10.90 4.86
C LEU A 114 -0.61 -12.04 5.42
N SER A 115 -1.03 -11.92 6.68
CA SER A 115 -1.99 -12.87 7.26
C SER A 115 -3.44 -12.40 7.08
N GLU A 116 -4.37 -13.33 7.00
CA GLU A 116 -5.81 -13.05 6.97
C GLU A 116 -6.25 -12.29 8.23
N GLU A 117 -5.68 -12.66 9.39
CA GLU A 117 -5.95 -12.00 10.66
C GLU A 117 -5.56 -10.52 10.64
N LEU A 118 -4.40 -10.18 10.09
CA LEU A 118 -3.94 -8.79 9.99
C LEU A 118 -4.90 -7.96 9.13
N ILE A 119 -5.33 -8.49 7.99
CA ILE A 119 -6.30 -7.84 7.10
C ILE A 119 -7.64 -7.66 7.84
N THR A 120 -8.13 -8.71 8.52
CA THR A 120 -9.38 -8.68 9.30
C THR A 120 -9.33 -7.62 10.38
N ASN A 121 -8.25 -7.57 11.17
CA ASN A 121 -8.09 -6.60 12.25
C ASN A 121 -8.02 -5.16 11.71
N CYS A 122 -7.28 -4.94 10.63
CA CYS A 122 -7.21 -3.64 9.97
C CYS A 122 -8.61 -3.16 9.51
N ILE A 123 -9.42 -4.03 8.88
CA ILE A 123 -10.80 -3.72 8.49
C ILE A 123 -11.67 -3.37 9.70
N LYS A 124 -11.60 -4.20 10.77
CA LYS A 124 -12.37 -4.01 12.01
C LYS A 124 -12.06 -2.67 12.66
N ASP A 125 -10.77 -2.35 12.79
CA ASP A 125 -10.34 -1.12 13.44
C ASP A 125 -10.63 0.11 12.56
N THR A 126 -10.52 0.00 11.25
CA THR A 126 -10.92 1.07 10.33
C THR A 126 -12.43 1.37 10.44
N LYS A 127 -13.28 0.35 10.53
CA LYS A 127 -14.72 0.55 10.78
C LYS A 127 -14.98 1.32 12.06
N LYS A 128 -14.22 1.03 13.12
CA LYS A 128 -14.41 1.63 14.44
C LYS A 128 -13.85 3.04 14.54
N TYR A 129 -12.67 3.26 13.99
CA TYR A 129 -11.87 4.47 14.22
C TYR A 129 -11.71 5.35 12.95
N LYS A 130 -12.26 4.92 11.81
CA LYS A 130 -12.15 5.56 10.48
C LYS A 130 -10.75 5.47 9.86
N THR A 131 -9.75 5.11 10.64
CA THR A 131 -8.37 4.84 10.20
C THR A 131 -7.78 3.71 11.04
N ALA A 132 -6.89 2.92 10.45
CA ALA A 132 -6.13 1.90 11.16
C ALA A 132 -4.74 1.74 10.52
N VAL A 133 -3.70 1.84 11.33
CA VAL A 133 -2.32 1.62 10.90
C VAL A 133 -1.71 0.53 11.78
N PRO A 134 -1.45 -0.66 11.24
CA PRO A 134 -0.74 -1.70 11.98
C PRO A 134 0.68 -1.24 12.31
N VAL A 135 1.14 -1.58 13.48
CA VAL A 135 2.47 -1.20 13.95
C VAL A 135 3.15 -2.35 14.67
N THR A 136 4.48 -2.34 14.67
CA THR A 136 5.31 -3.18 15.55
C THR A 136 6.13 -2.28 16.48
N PRO A 137 6.33 -2.64 17.76
CA PRO A 137 7.22 -1.89 18.63
C PRO A 137 8.64 -1.85 18.04
N SER A 138 9.31 -0.71 18.15
CA SER A 138 10.70 -0.61 17.74
C SER A 138 11.59 -1.44 18.68
N ILE A 139 12.40 -2.33 18.10
CA ILE A 139 13.43 -3.09 18.82
C ILE A 139 14.75 -2.34 18.88
N ASP A 140 14.97 -1.39 17.97
CA ASP A 140 16.16 -0.57 17.87
C ASP A 140 15.99 0.76 18.63
N SER A 141 17.13 1.30 19.11
CA SER A 141 17.17 2.66 19.63
C SER A 141 17.16 3.65 18.48
N LEU A 142 16.33 4.69 18.59
CA LEU A 142 16.17 5.71 17.55
C LEU A 142 16.77 7.03 18.00
N LEU A 143 17.59 7.60 17.12
CA LEU A 143 18.20 8.92 17.28
C LEU A 143 17.71 9.83 16.16
N TYR A 144 17.48 11.08 16.49
CA TYR A 144 17.19 12.11 15.51
C TYR A 144 18.44 12.91 15.17
N SER A 145 18.72 13.05 13.89
CA SER A 145 19.80 13.89 13.37
C SER A 145 19.27 14.72 12.20
N GLU A 146 19.55 16.00 12.19
CA GLU A 146 19.19 16.90 11.08
C GLU A 146 20.26 16.88 9.98
N ASP A 147 21.50 16.74 10.36
CA ASP A 147 22.68 16.79 9.47
C ASP A 147 23.21 15.42 9.04
N GLY A 148 22.72 14.34 9.66
CA GLY A 148 23.22 12.99 9.45
C GLY A 148 24.56 12.66 10.12
N GLU A 149 25.18 13.65 10.80
CA GLU A 149 26.50 13.54 11.45
C GLU A 149 26.39 13.61 12.97
N THR A 150 25.55 14.52 13.48
CA THR A 150 25.39 14.74 14.92
C THR A 150 24.02 14.26 15.40
N CYS A 151 23.94 13.82 16.68
CA CYS A 151 22.68 13.40 17.29
C CYS A 151 22.13 14.53 18.14
N GLY A 152 20.97 15.07 17.72
CA GLY A 152 20.28 16.17 18.44
C GLY A 152 19.27 15.67 19.48
N LYS A 153 18.69 14.48 19.31
CA LYS A 153 17.62 13.97 20.16
C LYS A 153 17.56 12.44 20.15
N SER A 154 17.36 11.84 21.32
CA SER A 154 17.01 10.43 21.45
C SER A 154 15.53 10.27 21.79
N TYR A 155 14.94 9.17 21.34
CA TYR A 155 13.55 8.82 21.66
C TYR A 155 13.50 7.63 22.61
N GLN A 156 12.56 7.67 23.53
CA GLN A 156 12.31 6.53 24.41
C GLN A 156 11.78 5.37 23.55
N ARG A 157 12.53 4.29 23.44
CA ARG A 157 12.21 3.14 22.58
C ARG A 157 10.81 2.57 22.80
N SER A 158 10.36 2.50 24.07
CA SER A 158 9.04 1.97 24.42
C SER A 158 7.85 2.77 23.88
N THR A 159 8.08 3.99 23.39
CA THR A 159 7.04 4.82 22.77
C THR A 159 7.14 4.88 21.24
N MET A 160 8.10 4.15 20.66
CA MET A 160 8.35 4.18 19.23
C MET A 160 7.84 2.92 18.55
N TYR A 161 7.16 3.10 17.43
CA TYR A 161 6.56 2.04 16.64
C TYR A 161 6.94 2.16 15.17
N ILE A 162 7.11 1.02 14.52
CA ILE A 162 7.37 0.93 13.08
C ILE A 162 6.05 0.63 12.38
N THR A 163 5.63 1.49 11.47
CA THR A 163 4.40 1.32 10.69
C THR A 163 4.50 0.13 9.74
N GLN A 164 3.40 -0.60 9.62
CA GLN A 164 3.26 -1.74 8.73
C GLN A 164 2.13 -1.50 7.72
N ALA A 165 1.92 -2.45 6.82
CA ALA A 165 0.83 -2.47 5.86
C ALA A 165 0.01 -3.77 6.04
N PRO A 166 -1.30 -3.75 5.63
CA PRO A 166 -2.01 -2.66 4.99
C PRO A 166 -2.44 -1.57 5.97
N GLN A 167 -2.60 -0.34 5.48
CA GLN A 167 -3.17 0.77 6.25
C GLN A 167 -4.61 1.00 5.80
N GLY A 168 -5.54 1.05 6.74
CA GLY A 168 -6.96 1.16 6.47
C GLY A 168 -7.50 2.58 6.69
N TYR A 169 -8.35 3.03 5.78
CA TYR A 169 -9.04 4.32 5.83
C TYR A 169 -10.46 4.19 5.32
N THR A 170 -11.40 5.01 5.81
CA THR A 170 -12.66 5.22 5.09
C THR A 170 -12.42 6.09 3.86
N MET A 171 -13.26 5.94 2.83
CA MET A 171 -13.14 6.74 1.59
C MET A 171 -13.22 8.23 1.87
N GLU A 172 -14.15 8.67 2.75
CA GLU A 172 -14.25 10.05 3.18
C GLU A 172 -12.93 10.57 3.74
N ARG A 173 -12.32 9.80 4.65
CA ARG A 173 -11.10 10.21 5.37
C ARG A 173 -9.90 10.32 4.43
N ILE A 174 -9.72 9.36 3.55
CA ILE A 174 -8.56 9.37 2.65
C ILE A 174 -8.68 10.43 1.56
N LEU A 175 -9.87 10.65 1.01
CA LEU A 175 -10.11 11.70 0.03
C LEU A 175 -9.87 13.08 0.63
N TRP A 176 -10.41 13.34 1.83
CA TRP A 176 -10.14 14.57 2.58
C TRP A 176 -8.64 14.77 2.83
N ALA A 177 -7.93 13.73 3.26
CA ALA A 177 -6.50 13.82 3.57
C ALA A 177 -5.67 14.19 2.33
N HIS A 178 -5.97 13.61 1.16
CA HIS A 178 -5.30 13.95 -0.09
C HIS A 178 -5.60 15.39 -0.52
N GLU A 179 -6.86 15.83 -0.43
CA GLU A 179 -7.24 17.20 -0.74
C GLU A 179 -6.48 18.21 0.13
N GLU A 180 -6.42 17.98 1.44
CA GLU A 180 -5.71 18.85 2.37
C GLU A 180 -4.19 18.82 2.15
N ALA A 181 -3.60 17.68 1.82
CA ALA A 181 -2.19 17.57 1.49
C ALA A 181 -1.82 18.41 0.26
N TYR A 182 -2.62 18.33 -0.81
CA TYR A 182 -2.42 19.17 -2.00
C TYR A 182 -2.55 20.67 -1.69
N LYS A 183 -3.59 21.08 -0.93
CA LYS A 183 -3.77 22.50 -0.51
C LYS A 183 -2.56 23.03 0.25
N ARG A 184 -1.87 22.19 1.01
CA ARG A 184 -0.72 22.54 1.85
C ARG A 184 0.63 22.32 1.17
N GLY A 185 0.64 21.80 -0.06
CA GLY A 185 1.88 21.47 -0.78
C GLY A 185 2.67 20.30 -0.14
N ILE A 186 1.98 19.40 0.57
CA ILE A 186 2.57 18.19 1.18
C ILE A 186 2.41 17.06 0.17
N THR A 187 3.53 16.61 -0.44
CA THR A 187 3.55 15.53 -1.45
C THR A 187 4.71 14.57 -1.22
#